data_8a57838adc09081aae7cac633ce8349d
#
_entry.id   8a57838adc09081aae7cac633ce8349d
#
_cell.length_a   1.000
_cell.length_b   1.000
_cell.length_c   1.000
_cell.angle_alpha   90.00
_cell.angle_beta   90.00
_cell.angle_gamma   90.00
#
_symmetry.space_group_name_H-M   'P 1'
#
loop_
_entity.id
_entity.type
_entity.pdbx_description
1 polymer ?
#
loop_
_entity_poly.entity_id
_entity_poly.type
_entity_poly.pdbx_seq_one_letter_code
_entity_poly.pdbx_strand_id
1 'polypeptide(L)'
;SGRELCFDLVVVEGIGLLAQLLEEDLDGGGLALYVVAYTAFWLVWACFTTYGNVAGEGARSLPILAGMAALAVMIAAVPGIHDEHARAFAVAYVVGRLVAARPWRRTTVVVDLPVVQALAGVVPWIVSWWTDGQTRYVLWGVGLAIDLLLLLTLSGERLVRRAQERLDEVRERRGRGRALGGRRARPGAPDRGRRRDLEVPTTVDAAASDVPHLGERLGLFVIIVLGEGLIQAIDAASEAEWDRTLLVAGAGAFTLLVGLWALTVRSGYAGVALLRPAGVPPRVAWFLHLVTTGALATLAGALGGVLDRPARALEPAELALLVGAFAVHGLAAAGVHAGRRAG
;
A
#
# COMPACT_ATOMS: atom_id res chain seq x y z
N SER A 1 16.16 0.23 -8.56
CA SER A 1 16.86 -0.95 -9.15
C SER A 1 15.96 -1.68 -10.14
N GLY A 2 16.51 -2.53 -11.07
CA GLY A 2 15.70 -3.29 -12.03
C GLY A 2 14.67 -4.21 -11.38
N ARG A 3 14.92 -4.71 -10.15
CA ARG A 3 13.98 -5.53 -9.37
C ARG A 3 12.75 -4.75 -8.91
N GLU A 4 12.92 -3.51 -8.54
CA GLU A 4 11.83 -2.62 -8.12
C GLU A 4 10.95 -2.26 -9.31
N LEU A 5 11.55 -1.99 -10.46
CA LEU A 5 10.81 -1.72 -11.69
C LEU A 5 9.97 -2.94 -12.12
N CYS A 6 10.53 -4.15 -12.00
CA CYS A 6 9.80 -5.38 -12.28
C CYS A 6 8.63 -5.58 -11.30
N PHE A 7 8.80 -5.19 -10.02
CA PHE A 7 7.72 -5.22 -9.02
C PHE A 7 6.58 -4.25 -9.40
N ASP A 8 6.92 -3.05 -9.88
CA ASP A 8 5.93 -2.07 -10.30
C ASP A 8 5.15 -2.50 -11.55
N LEU A 9 5.76 -3.27 -12.46
CA LEU A 9 5.05 -3.81 -13.64
C LEU A 9 3.92 -4.77 -13.26
N VAL A 10 4.08 -5.56 -12.19
CA VAL A 10 2.98 -6.40 -11.67
C VAL A 10 1.82 -5.53 -11.17
N VAL A 11 2.11 -4.34 -10.65
CA VAL A 11 1.10 -3.43 -10.13
C VAL A 11 0.24 -2.82 -11.23
N VAL A 12 0.80 -2.57 -12.41
CA VAL A 12 0.08 -2.00 -13.58
C VAL A 12 -1.15 -2.83 -13.91
N GLU A 13 -0.95 -4.13 -14.14
CA GLU A 13 -2.02 -5.07 -14.48
C GLU A 13 -3.13 -5.09 -13.42
N GLY A 14 -2.72 -5.04 -12.13
CA GLY A 14 -3.67 -5.02 -11.02
C GLY A 14 -4.57 -3.79 -11.00
N ILE A 15 -4.06 -2.64 -11.38
CA ILE A 15 -4.83 -1.39 -11.43
C ILE A 15 -5.88 -1.47 -12.54
N GLY A 16 -5.53 -2.01 -13.70
CA GLY A 16 -6.46 -2.21 -14.82
C GLY A 16 -7.62 -3.10 -14.46
N LEU A 17 -7.35 -4.29 -13.89
CA LEU A 17 -8.41 -5.21 -13.45
C LEU A 17 -9.28 -4.65 -12.32
N LEU A 18 -8.70 -3.85 -11.41
CA LEU A 18 -9.49 -3.18 -10.38
C LEU A 18 -10.38 -2.08 -10.96
N ALA A 19 -9.95 -1.40 -12.03
CA ALA A 19 -10.78 -0.43 -12.73
C ALA A 19 -11.97 -1.12 -13.42
N GLN A 20 -11.73 -2.26 -14.09
CA GLN A 20 -12.80 -3.07 -14.67
C GLN A 20 -13.81 -3.55 -13.62
N LEU A 21 -13.34 -4.02 -12.45
CA LEU A 21 -14.21 -4.40 -11.34
C LEU A 21 -15.14 -3.26 -10.91
N LEU A 22 -14.64 -2.02 -10.94
CA LEU A 22 -15.45 -0.85 -10.61
C LEU A 22 -16.49 -0.52 -11.70
N GLU A 23 -16.18 -0.77 -12.96
CA GLU A 23 -17.11 -0.55 -14.09
C GLU A 23 -18.26 -1.56 -14.14
N GLU A 24 -17.99 -2.80 -13.70
CA GLU A 24 -18.99 -3.88 -13.65
C GLU A 24 -20.10 -3.60 -12.62
N ASP A 25 -19.73 -3.01 -11.46
CA ASP A 25 -20.64 -2.74 -10.34
C ASP A 25 -20.50 -1.29 -9.84
N LEU A 26 -21.19 -0.36 -10.49
CA LEU A 26 -21.22 1.07 -10.14
C LEU A 26 -22.14 1.42 -8.97
N ASP A 27 -22.52 0.43 -8.15
CA ASP A 27 -23.29 0.66 -6.95
C ASP A 27 -22.42 0.92 -5.71
N GLY A 28 -23.05 1.20 -4.57
CA GLY A 28 -22.31 1.45 -3.33
C GLY A 28 -21.55 0.23 -2.81
N GLY A 29 -21.99 -0.99 -3.14
CA GLY A 29 -21.35 -2.25 -2.78
C GLY A 29 -20.08 -2.48 -3.59
N GLY A 30 -20.18 -2.34 -4.92
CA GLY A 30 -19.04 -2.45 -5.84
C GLY A 30 -17.97 -1.40 -5.56
N LEU A 31 -18.35 -0.14 -5.35
CA LEU A 31 -17.41 0.91 -4.94
C LEU A 31 -16.70 0.57 -3.62
N ALA A 32 -17.43 0.06 -2.62
CA ALA A 32 -16.84 -0.32 -1.35
C ALA A 32 -15.84 -1.48 -1.52
N LEU A 33 -16.18 -2.49 -2.32
CA LEU A 33 -15.29 -3.61 -2.62
C LEU A 33 -14.05 -3.15 -3.39
N TYR A 34 -14.22 -2.28 -4.40
CA TYR A 34 -13.10 -1.67 -5.11
C TYR A 34 -12.13 -0.95 -4.16
N VAL A 35 -12.64 -0.09 -3.27
CA VAL A 35 -11.81 0.64 -2.29
C VAL A 35 -11.07 -0.32 -1.37
N VAL A 36 -11.72 -1.40 -0.93
CA VAL A 36 -11.11 -2.45 -0.09
C VAL A 36 -10.02 -3.19 -0.88
N ALA A 37 -10.32 -3.65 -2.08
CA ALA A 37 -9.38 -4.40 -2.91
C ALA A 37 -8.17 -3.53 -3.31
N TYR A 38 -8.41 -2.29 -3.74
CA TYR A 38 -7.37 -1.32 -4.06
C TYR A 38 -6.46 -1.04 -2.86
N THR A 39 -7.05 -0.77 -1.69
CA THR A 39 -6.28 -0.48 -0.46
C THR A 39 -5.44 -1.68 -0.03
N ALA A 40 -5.98 -2.90 -0.12
CA ALA A 40 -5.26 -4.13 0.19
C ALA A 40 -4.06 -4.33 -0.75
N PHE A 41 -4.27 -4.14 -2.04
CA PHE A 41 -3.25 -4.24 -3.06
C PHE A 41 -2.15 -3.20 -2.86
N TRP A 42 -2.54 -1.92 -2.69
CA TRP A 42 -1.63 -0.83 -2.40
C TRP A 42 -0.82 -1.08 -1.13
N LEU A 43 -1.43 -1.61 -0.08
CA LEU A 43 -0.77 -1.83 1.20
C LEU A 43 0.31 -2.93 1.10
N VAL A 44 0.06 -4.01 0.35
CA VAL A 44 1.08 -5.02 0.08
C VAL A 44 2.23 -4.39 -0.70
N TRP A 45 1.94 -3.64 -1.77
CA TRP A 45 2.95 -2.91 -2.54
C TRP A 45 3.78 -1.95 -1.66
N ALA A 46 3.13 -1.15 -0.82
CA ALA A 46 3.79 -0.20 0.07
C ALA A 46 4.74 -0.88 1.07
N CYS A 47 4.36 -2.06 1.59
CA CYS A 47 5.22 -2.84 2.48
C CYS A 47 6.52 -3.28 1.80
N PHE A 48 6.46 -3.78 0.55
CA PHE A 48 7.65 -4.19 -0.18
C PHE A 48 8.46 -3.01 -0.72
N THR A 49 7.81 -1.93 -1.10
CA THR A 49 8.48 -0.66 -1.46
C THR A 49 9.28 -0.12 -0.28
N THR A 50 8.71 -0.14 0.93
CA THR A 50 9.42 0.23 2.16
C THR A 50 10.60 -0.71 2.41
N TYR A 51 10.44 -2.02 2.21
CA TYR A 51 11.55 -2.98 2.36
C TYR A 51 12.68 -2.68 1.38
N GLY A 52 12.38 -2.45 0.10
CA GLY A 52 13.38 -2.09 -0.91
C GLY A 52 14.09 -0.78 -0.59
N ASN A 53 13.33 0.23 -0.15
CA ASN A 53 13.86 1.54 0.20
C ASN A 53 14.80 1.49 1.41
N VAL A 54 14.39 0.86 2.51
CA VAL A 54 15.19 0.79 3.76
C VAL A 54 16.38 -0.16 3.62
N ALA A 55 16.21 -1.30 2.96
CA ALA A 55 17.28 -2.29 2.80
C ALA A 55 18.29 -1.91 1.68
N GLY A 56 17.90 -1.07 0.74
CA GLY A 56 18.76 -0.59 -0.36
C GLY A 56 19.44 -1.74 -1.11
N GLU A 57 20.75 -1.64 -1.28
CA GLU A 57 21.56 -2.70 -1.93
C GLU A 57 21.55 -4.02 -1.15
N GLY A 58 21.29 -3.99 0.16
CA GLY A 58 21.18 -5.17 1.01
C GLY A 58 19.84 -5.92 0.87
N ALA A 59 18.89 -5.41 0.09
CA ALA A 59 17.60 -6.04 -0.13
C ALA A 59 17.75 -7.42 -0.79
N ARG A 60 17.23 -8.45 -0.12
CA ARG A 60 17.25 -9.82 -0.65
C ARG A 60 16.15 -9.97 -1.71
N SER A 61 16.48 -10.67 -2.80
CA SER A 61 15.56 -10.87 -3.92
C SER A 61 14.37 -11.77 -3.55
N LEU A 62 14.58 -12.78 -2.71
CA LEU A 62 13.55 -13.77 -2.38
C LEU A 62 12.28 -13.16 -1.74
N PRO A 63 12.34 -12.27 -0.73
CA PRO A 63 11.16 -11.61 -0.21
C PRO A 63 10.42 -10.78 -1.29
N ILE A 64 11.16 -10.08 -2.15
CA ILE A 64 10.57 -9.26 -3.23
C ILE A 64 9.84 -10.16 -4.24
N LEU A 65 10.46 -11.26 -4.69
CA LEU A 65 9.83 -12.21 -5.61
C LEU A 65 8.60 -12.87 -4.98
N ALA A 66 8.65 -13.21 -3.68
CA ALA A 66 7.48 -13.74 -2.98
C ALA A 66 6.35 -12.71 -2.85
N GLY A 67 6.69 -11.42 -2.67
CA GLY A 67 5.73 -10.32 -2.73
C GLY A 67 5.09 -10.16 -4.10
N MET A 68 5.89 -10.22 -5.18
CA MET A 68 5.39 -10.21 -6.55
C MET A 68 4.42 -11.38 -6.80
N ALA A 69 4.76 -12.59 -6.36
CA ALA A 69 3.88 -13.74 -6.48
C ALA A 69 2.58 -13.56 -5.71
N ALA A 70 2.62 -13.01 -4.50
CA ALA A 70 1.42 -12.72 -3.72
C ALA A 70 0.53 -11.69 -4.43
N LEU A 71 1.11 -10.59 -4.95
CA LEU A 71 0.37 -9.60 -5.74
C LEU A 71 -0.20 -10.22 -7.02
N ALA A 72 0.56 -11.02 -7.75
CA ALA A 72 0.08 -11.68 -8.96
C ALA A 72 -1.13 -12.60 -8.69
N VAL A 73 -1.13 -13.33 -7.56
CA VAL A 73 -2.29 -14.12 -7.15
C VAL A 73 -3.48 -13.24 -6.76
N MET A 74 -3.24 -12.12 -6.05
CA MET A 74 -4.30 -11.16 -5.75
C MET A 74 -4.92 -10.61 -7.04
N ILE A 75 -4.10 -10.21 -8.01
CA ILE A 75 -4.54 -9.71 -9.33
C ILE A 75 -5.36 -10.75 -10.07
N ALA A 76 -4.84 -11.98 -10.19
CA ALA A 76 -5.53 -13.07 -10.86
C ALA A 76 -6.87 -13.45 -10.20
N ALA A 77 -7.04 -13.12 -8.92
CA ALA A 77 -8.27 -13.36 -8.18
C ALA A 77 -9.32 -12.23 -8.32
N VAL A 78 -8.97 -11.07 -8.89
CA VAL A 78 -9.91 -9.92 -9.03
C VAL A 78 -11.15 -10.28 -9.85
N PRO A 79 -11.05 -10.90 -11.05
CA PRO A 79 -12.25 -11.17 -11.85
C PRO A 79 -13.29 -12.09 -11.19
N GLY A 80 -12.89 -12.91 -10.21
CA GLY A 80 -13.80 -13.79 -9.46
C GLY A 80 -13.91 -13.40 -7.97
N ILE A 81 -13.62 -12.16 -7.61
CA ILE A 81 -13.55 -11.71 -6.22
C ILE A 81 -14.90 -11.76 -5.50
N HIS A 82 -16.00 -11.72 -6.25
CA HIS A 82 -17.35 -11.82 -5.70
C HIS A 82 -17.68 -13.25 -5.20
N ASP A 83 -17.05 -14.28 -5.77
CA ASP A 83 -17.41 -15.69 -5.54
C ASP A 83 -16.21 -16.57 -5.18
N GLU A 84 -15.74 -17.35 -6.15
CA GLU A 84 -14.79 -18.44 -5.94
C GLU A 84 -13.36 -17.98 -5.64
N HIS A 85 -12.95 -16.82 -6.18
CA HIS A 85 -11.59 -16.32 -6.01
C HIS A 85 -11.40 -15.43 -4.77
N ALA A 86 -12.48 -15.04 -4.07
CA ALA A 86 -12.42 -14.20 -2.88
C ALA A 86 -11.46 -14.77 -1.81
N ARG A 87 -11.51 -16.10 -1.60
CA ARG A 87 -10.63 -16.76 -0.64
C ARG A 87 -9.17 -16.73 -1.09
N ALA A 88 -8.90 -16.91 -2.39
CA ALA A 88 -7.55 -16.84 -2.95
C ALA A 88 -6.97 -15.43 -2.77
N PHE A 89 -7.77 -14.39 -3.04
CA PHE A 89 -7.40 -12.99 -2.81
C PHE A 89 -7.01 -12.75 -1.34
N ALA A 90 -7.86 -13.18 -0.39
CA ALA A 90 -7.60 -13.00 1.04
C ALA A 90 -6.36 -13.76 1.51
N VAL A 91 -6.15 -15.00 1.06
CA VAL A 91 -4.96 -15.80 1.39
C VAL A 91 -3.70 -15.13 0.85
N ALA A 92 -3.72 -14.66 -0.41
CA ALA A 92 -2.59 -14.00 -1.04
C ALA A 92 -2.24 -12.68 -0.32
N TYR A 93 -3.24 -11.88 0.08
CA TYR A 93 -3.04 -10.70 0.92
C TYR A 93 -2.33 -11.04 2.24
N VAL A 94 -2.84 -12.02 2.97
CA VAL A 94 -2.26 -12.47 4.25
C VAL A 94 -0.82 -12.94 4.07
N VAL A 95 -0.56 -13.75 3.03
CA VAL A 95 0.79 -14.24 2.70
C VAL A 95 1.72 -13.07 2.37
N GLY A 96 1.28 -12.12 1.54
CA GLY A 96 2.03 -10.92 1.18
C GLY A 96 2.43 -10.12 2.42
N ARG A 97 1.49 -9.88 3.34
CA ARG A 97 1.73 -9.17 4.60
C ARG A 97 2.70 -9.90 5.53
N LEU A 98 2.55 -11.24 5.67
CA LEU A 98 3.45 -12.05 6.48
C LEU A 98 4.87 -12.11 5.90
N VAL A 99 5.00 -12.20 4.57
CA VAL A 99 6.31 -12.19 3.88
C VAL A 99 6.98 -10.84 4.04
N ALA A 100 6.24 -9.74 3.91
CA ALA A 100 6.77 -8.38 4.07
C ALA A 100 7.28 -8.10 5.50
N ALA A 101 6.69 -8.73 6.51
CA ALA A 101 7.10 -8.59 7.91
C ALA A 101 8.37 -9.39 8.27
N ARG A 102 8.69 -10.46 7.52
CA ARG A 102 9.79 -11.40 7.84
C ARG A 102 11.20 -10.82 7.77
N PRO A 103 11.58 -9.94 6.84
CA PRO A 103 12.95 -9.43 6.73
C PRO A 103 13.41 -8.63 7.94
N TRP A 104 12.48 -8.10 8.71
CA TRP A 104 12.78 -7.19 9.81
C TRP A 104 13.26 -7.94 11.04
N ARG A 105 14.40 -7.54 11.60
CA ARG A 105 14.90 -8.09 12.85
C ARG A 105 13.99 -7.68 14.02
N ARG A 106 13.95 -8.48 15.07
CA ARG A 106 13.14 -8.18 16.27
C ARG A 106 13.55 -6.89 16.99
N THR A 107 14.75 -6.40 16.72
CA THR A 107 15.31 -5.15 17.27
C THR A 107 15.21 -3.98 16.29
N THR A 108 14.68 -4.20 15.10
CA THR A 108 14.50 -3.15 14.09
C THR A 108 13.04 -2.69 14.10
N VAL A 109 12.83 -1.39 14.23
CA VAL A 109 11.50 -0.75 14.16
C VAL A 109 11.41 0.11 12.91
N VAL A 110 10.47 -0.21 12.03
CA VAL A 110 10.15 0.61 10.85
C VAL A 110 9.30 1.79 11.32
N VAL A 111 9.85 3.00 11.20
CA VAL A 111 9.23 4.20 11.78
C VAL A 111 8.25 4.89 10.84
N ASP A 112 8.46 4.79 9.53
CA ASP A 112 7.70 5.53 8.52
C ASP A 112 6.44 4.80 8.04
N LEU A 113 6.48 3.45 8.05
CA LEU A 113 5.35 2.59 7.71
C LEU A 113 5.22 1.45 8.74
N PRO A 114 4.76 1.72 9.96
CA PRO A 114 4.72 0.74 11.05
C PRO A 114 3.84 -0.48 10.76
N VAL A 115 2.89 -0.35 9.85
CA VAL A 115 2.01 -1.46 9.43
C VAL A 115 2.77 -2.62 8.78
N VAL A 116 3.98 -2.40 8.28
CA VAL A 116 4.85 -3.48 7.75
C VAL A 116 5.11 -4.55 8.81
N GLN A 117 5.26 -4.15 10.07
CA GLN A 117 5.53 -5.04 11.20
C GLN A 117 4.29 -5.31 12.06
N ALA A 118 3.27 -4.44 11.99
CA ALA A 118 2.02 -4.60 12.71
C ALA A 118 1.07 -5.50 11.90
N LEU A 119 0.78 -6.68 12.43
CA LEU A 119 -0.06 -7.69 11.77
C LEU A 119 -1.47 -7.77 12.35
N ALA A 120 -1.88 -6.79 13.16
CA ALA A 120 -3.21 -6.80 13.78
C ALA A 120 -4.35 -6.76 12.75
N GLY A 121 -4.18 -5.96 11.67
CA GLY A 121 -5.14 -5.88 10.58
C GLY A 121 -5.26 -7.17 9.76
N VAL A 122 -4.28 -8.08 9.83
CA VAL A 122 -4.32 -9.38 9.13
C VAL A 122 -5.31 -10.35 9.80
N VAL A 123 -5.60 -10.20 11.09
CA VAL A 123 -6.49 -11.13 11.82
C VAL A 123 -7.89 -11.21 11.22
N PRO A 124 -8.62 -10.10 10.94
CA PRO A 124 -9.92 -10.17 10.30
C PRO A 124 -9.88 -10.85 8.92
N TRP A 125 -8.80 -10.68 8.14
CA TRP A 125 -8.61 -11.37 6.86
C TRP A 125 -8.49 -12.88 7.02
N ILE A 126 -7.81 -13.37 8.05
CA ILE A 126 -7.74 -14.80 8.38
C ILE A 126 -9.12 -15.31 8.79
N VAL A 127 -9.85 -14.58 9.64
CA VAL A 127 -11.21 -14.92 10.05
C VAL A 127 -12.15 -15.02 8.85
N SER A 128 -11.97 -14.17 7.85
CA SER A 128 -12.80 -14.16 6.63
C SER A 128 -12.72 -15.46 5.80
N TRP A 129 -11.75 -16.33 6.06
CA TRP A 129 -11.64 -17.63 5.35
C TRP A 129 -12.79 -18.59 5.66
N TRP A 130 -13.48 -18.37 6.78
CA TRP A 130 -14.62 -19.17 7.26
C TRP A 130 -15.95 -18.42 7.13
N THR A 131 -15.98 -17.31 6.43
CA THR A 131 -17.18 -16.51 6.20
C THR A 131 -17.43 -16.33 4.72
N ASP A 132 -18.70 -16.09 4.36
CA ASP A 132 -19.12 -15.87 2.98
C ASP A 132 -19.90 -14.56 2.84
N GLY A 133 -20.11 -14.16 1.57
CA GLY A 133 -20.90 -12.98 1.22
C GLY A 133 -20.38 -11.70 1.86
N GLN A 134 -21.29 -10.81 2.20
CA GLN A 134 -20.98 -9.46 2.70
C GLN A 134 -20.14 -9.45 3.99
N THR A 135 -20.30 -10.45 4.86
CA THR A 135 -19.51 -10.56 6.11
C THR A 135 -18.01 -10.63 5.81
N ARG A 136 -17.62 -11.35 4.75
CA ARG A 136 -16.23 -11.44 4.30
C ARG A 136 -15.65 -10.08 3.98
N TYR A 137 -16.35 -9.29 3.18
CA TYR A 137 -15.88 -7.96 2.75
C TYR A 137 -15.84 -6.95 3.90
N VAL A 138 -16.80 -7.03 4.82
CA VAL A 138 -16.77 -6.23 6.06
C VAL A 138 -15.53 -6.56 6.89
N LEU A 139 -15.17 -7.84 7.03
CA LEU A 139 -13.95 -8.24 7.75
C LEU A 139 -12.69 -7.73 7.06
N TRP A 140 -12.63 -7.73 5.72
CA TRP A 140 -11.53 -7.12 4.98
C TRP A 140 -11.43 -5.62 5.26
N GLY A 141 -12.54 -4.90 5.18
CA GLY A 141 -12.61 -3.48 5.50
C GLY A 141 -12.17 -3.17 6.93
N VAL A 142 -12.60 -3.97 7.91
CA VAL A 142 -12.18 -3.85 9.32
C VAL A 142 -10.67 -4.05 9.45
N GLY A 143 -10.11 -5.06 8.79
CA GLY A 143 -8.66 -5.30 8.80
C GLY A 143 -7.86 -4.11 8.27
N LEU A 144 -8.28 -3.56 7.14
CA LEU A 144 -7.64 -2.37 6.55
C LEU A 144 -7.84 -1.13 7.41
N ALA A 145 -9.02 -0.93 8.01
CA ALA A 145 -9.27 0.17 8.93
C ALA A 145 -8.34 0.12 10.15
N ILE A 146 -8.07 -1.08 10.70
CA ILE A 146 -7.09 -1.27 11.76
C ILE A 146 -5.70 -0.86 11.28
N ASP A 147 -5.26 -1.31 10.09
CA ASP A 147 -3.95 -0.98 9.56
C ASP A 147 -3.79 0.53 9.28
N LEU A 148 -4.80 1.18 8.70
CA LEU A 148 -4.79 2.62 8.46
C LEU A 148 -4.81 3.42 9.76
N LEU A 149 -5.56 2.98 10.77
CA LEU A 149 -5.57 3.60 12.09
C LEU A 149 -4.18 3.50 12.74
N LEU A 150 -3.52 2.35 12.64
CA LEU A 150 -2.16 2.16 13.13
C LEU A 150 -1.17 3.06 12.38
N LEU A 151 -1.29 3.18 11.06
CA LEU A 151 -0.46 4.07 10.25
C LEU A 151 -0.57 5.53 10.73
N LEU A 152 -1.77 6.01 10.99
CA LEU A 152 -2.01 7.41 11.35
C LEU A 152 -1.70 7.72 12.81
N THR A 153 -1.92 6.79 13.74
CA THR A 153 -1.82 7.04 15.18
C THR A 153 -0.46 6.68 15.80
N LEU A 154 0.26 5.69 15.24
CA LEU A 154 1.55 5.28 15.77
C LEU A 154 2.66 6.23 15.30
N SER A 155 3.27 6.96 16.22
CA SER A 155 4.48 7.72 15.92
C SER A 155 5.73 6.83 16.01
N GLY A 156 6.69 7.02 15.08
CA GLY A 156 7.95 6.27 15.07
C GLY A 156 8.71 6.34 16.39
N GLU A 157 8.79 7.54 17.00
CA GLU A 157 9.43 7.74 18.30
C GLU A 157 8.80 6.92 19.43
N ARG A 158 7.45 6.84 19.46
CA ARG A 158 6.73 6.02 20.45
C ARG A 158 6.98 4.54 20.24
N LEU A 159 7.08 4.10 18.96
CA LEU A 159 7.38 2.72 18.65
C LEU A 159 8.79 2.33 19.06
N VAL A 160 9.79 3.15 18.75
CA VAL A 160 11.20 2.92 19.15
C VAL A 160 11.31 2.87 20.67
N ARG A 161 10.71 3.86 21.37
CA ARG A 161 10.72 3.87 22.85
C ARG A 161 10.09 2.61 23.44
N ARG A 162 8.90 2.21 23.00
CA ARG A 162 8.24 0.99 23.49
C ARG A 162 9.03 -0.29 23.17
N ALA A 163 9.68 -0.33 22.01
CA ALA A 163 10.52 -1.47 21.66
C ALA A 163 11.77 -1.53 22.54
N GLN A 164 12.38 -0.38 22.87
CA GLN A 164 13.51 -0.30 23.79
C GLN A 164 13.11 -0.72 25.21
N GLU A 165 12.01 -0.22 25.74
CA GLU A 165 11.47 -0.60 27.05
C GLU A 165 11.28 -2.13 27.16
N ARG A 166 10.68 -2.75 26.13
CA ARG A 166 10.52 -4.22 26.08
C ARG A 166 11.86 -4.97 26.03
N LEU A 167 12.82 -4.44 25.29
CA LEU A 167 14.15 -5.03 25.19
C LEU A 167 14.84 -5.00 26.55
N ASP A 168 14.76 -3.88 27.28
CA ASP A 168 15.34 -3.70 28.59
C ASP A 168 14.67 -4.62 29.62
N GLU A 169 13.35 -4.77 29.61
CA GLU A 169 12.63 -5.73 30.46
C GLU A 169 13.09 -7.19 30.22
N VAL A 170 13.24 -7.58 28.94
CA VAL A 170 13.72 -8.93 28.60
C VAL A 170 15.13 -9.16 29.10
N ARG A 171 16.01 -8.15 29.03
CA ARG A 171 17.38 -8.20 29.56
C ARG A 171 17.42 -8.35 31.09
N GLU A 172 16.60 -7.55 31.77
CA GLU A 172 16.49 -7.64 33.22
C GLU A 172 16.00 -9.02 33.67
N ARG A 173 14.95 -9.56 33.04
CA ARG A 173 14.43 -10.90 33.34
C ARG A 173 15.50 -11.97 33.13
N ARG A 174 16.27 -11.88 32.02
CA ARG A 174 17.39 -12.80 31.78
C ARG A 174 18.54 -12.63 32.79
N GLY A 175 18.85 -11.39 33.15
CA GLY A 175 19.86 -11.10 34.18
C GLY A 175 19.48 -11.69 35.55
N ARG A 176 18.23 -11.52 35.99
CA ARG A 176 17.70 -12.12 37.21
C ARG A 176 17.70 -13.65 37.16
N GLY A 177 17.34 -14.25 36.02
CA GLY A 177 17.38 -15.70 35.84
C GLY A 177 18.80 -16.27 35.90
N ARG A 178 19.81 -15.57 35.36
CA ARG A 178 21.24 -15.93 35.49
C ARG A 178 21.74 -15.81 36.93
N ALA A 179 21.38 -14.75 37.63
CA ALA A 179 21.77 -14.57 39.05
C ALA A 179 21.20 -15.66 39.94
N LEU A 180 19.98 -16.12 39.70
CA LEU A 180 19.33 -17.22 40.42
C LEU A 180 19.87 -18.60 40.02
N GLY A 181 20.16 -18.81 38.73
CA GLY A 181 20.74 -20.06 38.20
C GLY A 181 22.20 -20.27 38.61
N GLY A 182 23.00 -19.19 38.62
CA GLY A 182 24.40 -19.23 39.07
C GLY A 182 24.59 -19.64 40.54
N ARG A 183 23.60 -19.39 41.41
CA ARG A 183 23.61 -19.83 42.79
C ARG A 183 23.35 -21.34 42.98
N ARG A 184 22.83 -22.03 41.95
CA ARG A 184 22.54 -23.48 41.95
C ARG A 184 23.56 -24.30 41.16
N ALA A 185 24.53 -23.70 40.50
CA ALA A 185 25.58 -24.42 39.78
C ALA A 185 26.54 -25.08 40.80
N ARG A 186 26.62 -26.43 40.80
CA ARG A 186 27.60 -27.18 41.58
C ARG A 186 29.01 -26.85 41.10
N PRO A 187 29.97 -26.56 41.99
CA PRO A 187 31.39 -26.41 41.60
C PRO A 187 31.88 -27.69 40.96
N GLY A 188 32.43 -27.62 39.75
CA GLY A 188 33.04 -28.76 39.05
C GLY A 188 32.21 -29.41 37.96
N ALA A 189 31.00 -28.95 37.63
CA ALA A 189 30.32 -29.42 36.44
C ALA A 189 30.97 -28.85 35.16
N PRO A 190 31.31 -29.69 34.16
CA PRO A 190 31.85 -29.19 32.90
C PRO A 190 30.86 -28.22 32.29
N ASP A 191 31.37 -27.02 31.93
CA ASP A 191 30.58 -25.93 31.27
C ASP A 191 30.15 -26.37 29.87
N ARG A 192 29.17 -27.30 29.83
CA ARG A 192 28.47 -27.71 28.59
C ARG A 192 27.47 -26.64 28.12
N GLY A 193 27.45 -25.46 28.72
CA GLY A 193 26.51 -24.38 28.54
C GLY A 193 27.02 -23.13 27.84
N ARG A 194 28.25 -23.08 27.35
CA ARG A 194 28.65 -22.05 26.36
C ARG A 194 28.01 -22.32 24.99
N ARG A 195 26.72 -22.61 24.97
CA ARG A 195 25.91 -22.27 23.81
C ARG A 195 26.07 -20.76 23.62
N ARG A 196 26.60 -20.38 22.44
CA ARG A 196 26.70 -19.01 21.93
C ARG A 196 25.71 -18.15 22.70
N ASP A 197 26.21 -17.37 23.63
CA ASP A 197 25.47 -16.27 24.23
C ASP A 197 25.16 -15.35 23.06
N LEU A 198 23.97 -15.54 22.47
CA LEU A 198 23.40 -14.57 21.54
C LEU A 198 23.33 -13.30 22.37
N GLU A 199 24.32 -12.43 22.19
CA GLU A 199 24.33 -11.11 22.80
C GLU A 199 22.96 -10.49 22.46
N VAL A 200 22.16 -10.28 23.50
CA VAL A 200 20.89 -9.57 23.31
C VAL A 200 21.30 -8.15 22.94
N PRO A 201 20.91 -7.67 21.78
CA PRO A 201 21.24 -6.31 21.34
C PRO A 201 20.93 -5.30 22.46
N THR A 202 21.74 -4.28 22.58
CA THR A 202 21.58 -3.26 23.62
C THR A 202 20.62 -2.17 23.24
N THR A 203 20.45 -1.94 21.93
CA THR A 203 19.67 -0.85 21.35
C THR A 203 18.71 -1.38 20.30
N VAL A 204 17.62 -0.66 20.13
CA VAL A 204 16.67 -0.82 19.04
C VAL A 204 17.15 0.02 17.87
N ASP A 205 17.20 -0.57 16.67
CA ASP A 205 17.51 0.12 15.43
C ASP A 205 16.24 0.72 14.85
N ALA A 206 16.21 2.04 14.68
CA ALA A 206 15.14 2.72 13.95
C ALA A 206 15.43 2.67 12.45
N ALA A 207 14.58 1.95 11.71
CA ALA A 207 14.65 1.88 10.26
C ALA A 207 13.78 2.99 9.68
N ALA A 208 14.42 4.02 9.15
CA ALA A 208 13.78 5.12 8.44
C ALA A 208 14.01 4.98 6.94
N SER A 209 13.05 5.47 6.17
CA SER A 209 13.14 5.49 4.71
C SER A 209 14.14 6.55 4.22
N ASP A 210 14.84 6.25 3.14
CA ASP A 210 15.50 7.27 2.32
C ASP A 210 14.42 8.12 1.64
N VAL A 211 14.23 9.32 2.15
CA VAL A 211 13.10 10.21 1.74
C VAL A 211 13.16 10.59 0.26
N PRO A 212 14.31 10.98 -0.33
CA PRO A 212 14.43 11.22 -1.77
C PRO A 212 14.04 10.01 -2.60
N HIS A 213 14.63 8.85 -2.32
CA HIS A 213 14.36 7.61 -3.05
C HIS A 213 12.90 7.15 -2.88
N LEU A 214 12.33 7.32 -1.68
CA LEU A 214 10.91 7.04 -1.46
C LEU A 214 10.02 7.94 -2.31
N GLY A 215 10.31 9.25 -2.38
CA GLY A 215 9.56 10.19 -3.20
C GLY A 215 9.56 9.83 -4.68
N GLU A 216 10.71 9.38 -5.21
CA GLU A 216 10.83 8.88 -6.57
C GLU A 216 9.94 7.64 -6.80
N ARG A 217 9.95 6.70 -5.86
CA ARG A 217 9.14 5.47 -5.96
C ARG A 217 7.65 5.75 -5.94
N LEU A 218 7.21 6.63 -5.04
CA LEU A 218 5.81 7.05 -4.96
C LEU A 218 5.38 7.81 -6.23
N GLY A 219 6.26 8.65 -6.79
CA GLY A 219 6.03 9.34 -8.06
C GLY A 219 5.92 8.37 -9.25
N LEU A 220 6.77 7.33 -9.29
CA LEU A 220 6.69 6.29 -10.32
C LEU A 220 5.37 5.54 -10.28
N PHE A 221 4.86 5.22 -9.10
CA PHE A 221 3.54 4.59 -8.97
C PHE A 221 2.42 5.44 -9.58
N VAL A 222 2.47 6.77 -9.39
CA VAL A 222 1.50 7.68 -10.05
C VAL A 222 1.61 7.64 -11.57
N ILE A 223 2.84 7.59 -12.11
CA ILE A 223 3.05 7.47 -13.56
C ILE A 223 2.43 6.17 -14.08
N ILE A 224 2.55 5.09 -13.33
CA ILE A 224 1.96 3.78 -13.64
C ILE A 224 0.44 3.86 -13.69
N VAL A 225 -0.18 4.45 -12.64
CA VAL A 225 -1.64 4.64 -12.58
C VAL A 225 -2.15 5.48 -13.75
N LEU A 226 -1.48 6.57 -14.08
CA LEU A 226 -1.84 7.42 -15.21
C LEU A 226 -1.60 6.74 -16.55
N GLY A 227 -0.53 5.91 -16.64
CA GLY A 227 -0.23 5.09 -17.81
C GLY A 227 -1.32 4.06 -18.09
N GLU A 228 -1.85 3.43 -17.02
CA GLU A 228 -2.98 2.51 -17.14
C GLU A 228 -4.23 3.22 -17.68
N GLY A 229 -4.54 4.41 -17.18
CA GLY A 229 -5.64 5.21 -17.74
C GLY A 229 -5.46 5.56 -19.21
N LEU A 230 -4.22 5.75 -19.66
CA LEU A 230 -3.93 5.96 -21.08
C LEU A 230 -4.14 4.66 -21.88
N ILE A 231 -3.72 3.51 -21.35
CA ILE A 231 -3.92 2.20 -22.00
C ILE A 231 -5.41 1.94 -22.18
N GLN A 232 -6.22 2.08 -21.12
CA GLN A 232 -7.67 1.89 -21.20
C GLN A 232 -8.34 2.86 -22.19
N ALA A 233 -7.89 4.11 -22.23
CA ALA A 233 -8.36 5.07 -23.21
C ALA A 233 -8.02 4.67 -24.67
N ILE A 234 -6.84 4.08 -24.89
CA ILE A 234 -6.41 3.58 -26.20
C ILE A 234 -7.23 2.35 -26.59
N ASP A 235 -7.43 1.41 -25.67
CA ASP A 235 -8.18 0.17 -25.91
C ASP A 235 -9.64 0.50 -26.28
N ALA A 236 -10.31 1.35 -25.49
CA ALA A 236 -11.66 1.82 -25.80
C ALA A 236 -11.73 2.52 -27.16
N ALA A 237 -10.77 3.39 -27.48
CA ALA A 237 -10.72 4.07 -28.77
C ALA A 237 -10.44 3.12 -29.93
N SER A 238 -9.77 2.00 -29.73
CA SER A 238 -9.46 1.01 -30.76
C SER A 238 -10.70 0.23 -31.22
N GLU A 239 -11.69 0.09 -30.35
CA GLU A 239 -12.95 -0.62 -30.61
C GLU A 239 -14.07 0.32 -31.08
N ALA A 240 -13.93 1.62 -30.87
CA ALA A 240 -14.93 2.63 -31.23
C ALA A 240 -14.84 3.08 -32.67
N GLU A 241 -15.95 3.62 -33.22
CA GLU A 241 -15.93 4.30 -34.52
C GLU A 241 -15.17 5.64 -34.46
N TRP A 242 -14.22 5.82 -35.37
CA TRP A 242 -13.37 7.01 -35.41
C TRP A 242 -14.11 8.21 -36.01
N ASP A 243 -14.91 8.87 -35.19
CA ASP A 243 -15.67 10.06 -35.52
C ASP A 243 -15.13 11.31 -34.78
N ARG A 244 -15.79 12.46 -35.02
CA ARG A 244 -15.42 13.71 -34.32
C ARG A 244 -15.65 13.65 -32.82
N THR A 245 -16.62 12.88 -32.36
CA THR A 245 -16.98 12.75 -30.94
C THR A 245 -15.88 12.02 -30.20
N LEU A 246 -15.42 10.89 -30.75
CA LEU A 246 -14.29 10.14 -30.19
C LEU A 246 -13.02 11.00 -30.17
N LEU A 247 -12.72 11.75 -31.24
CA LEU A 247 -11.52 12.59 -31.30
C LEU A 247 -11.54 13.69 -30.23
N VAL A 248 -12.70 14.32 -30.01
CA VAL A 248 -12.85 15.35 -28.96
C VAL A 248 -12.77 14.75 -27.57
N ALA A 249 -13.45 13.64 -27.33
CA ALA A 249 -13.39 12.94 -26.03
C ALA A 249 -11.97 12.44 -25.72
N GLY A 250 -11.28 11.84 -26.69
CA GLY A 250 -9.90 11.36 -26.54
C GLY A 250 -8.91 12.50 -26.27
N ALA A 251 -9.04 13.63 -26.99
CA ALA A 251 -8.24 14.83 -26.74
C ALA A 251 -8.49 15.39 -25.33
N GLY A 252 -9.74 15.36 -24.86
CA GLY A 252 -10.12 15.74 -23.49
C GLY A 252 -9.50 14.84 -22.44
N ALA A 253 -9.63 13.52 -22.61
CA ALA A 253 -9.05 12.50 -21.72
C ALA A 253 -7.51 12.63 -21.64
N PHE A 254 -6.85 12.76 -22.79
CA PHE A 254 -5.40 12.97 -22.86
C PHE A 254 -4.97 14.26 -22.13
N THR A 255 -5.66 15.37 -22.39
CA THR A 255 -5.38 16.66 -21.74
C THR A 255 -5.54 16.56 -20.23
N LEU A 256 -6.56 15.83 -19.75
CA LEU A 256 -6.79 15.58 -18.35
C LEU A 256 -5.65 14.77 -17.72
N LEU A 257 -5.27 13.65 -18.34
CA LEU A 257 -4.16 12.80 -17.84
C LEU A 257 -2.84 13.58 -17.77
N VAL A 258 -2.53 14.40 -18.79
CA VAL A 258 -1.35 15.28 -18.80
C VAL A 258 -1.44 16.34 -17.70
N GLY A 259 -2.62 16.92 -17.47
CA GLY A 259 -2.85 17.87 -16.39
C GLY A 259 -2.64 17.24 -15.00
N LEU A 260 -3.18 16.05 -14.79
CA LEU A 260 -3.00 15.28 -13.55
C LEU A 260 -1.53 14.91 -13.33
N TRP A 261 -0.83 14.47 -14.37
CA TRP A 261 0.61 14.24 -14.32
C TRP A 261 1.38 15.49 -13.94
N ALA A 262 1.08 16.63 -14.55
CA ALA A 262 1.76 17.89 -14.26
C ALA A 262 1.55 18.34 -12.79
N LEU A 263 0.36 18.13 -12.26
CA LEU A 263 0.02 18.49 -10.88
C LEU A 263 0.67 17.56 -9.86
N THR A 264 0.70 16.25 -10.12
CA THR A 264 1.13 15.24 -9.15
C THR A 264 2.62 14.94 -9.22
N VAL A 265 3.18 14.81 -10.42
CA VAL A 265 4.57 14.39 -10.63
C VAL A 265 5.48 15.61 -10.77
N ARG A 266 5.13 16.56 -11.65
CA ARG A 266 6.00 17.70 -11.93
C ARG A 266 5.93 18.78 -10.84
N SER A 267 4.74 19.07 -10.30
CA SER A 267 4.51 20.13 -9.32
C SER A 267 4.27 19.60 -7.90
N GLY A 268 4.31 18.26 -7.71
CA GLY A 268 4.07 17.59 -6.45
C GLY A 268 5.31 16.84 -5.94
N TYR A 269 5.09 16.11 -4.85
CA TYR A 269 6.06 15.20 -4.24
C TYR A 269 5.33 13.95 -3.75
N ALA A 270 6.00 12.81 -3.80
CA ALA A 270 5.42 11.53 -3.37
C ALA A 270 4.06 11.23 -4.02
N GLY A 271 3.85 11.65 -5.27
CA GLY A 271 2.60 11.47 -5.99
C GLY A 271 1.42 12.32 -5.51
N VAL A 272 1.65 13.26 -4.59
CA VAL A 272 0.61 14.17 -4.08
C VAL A 272 0.79 15.55 -4.70
N ALA A 273 -0.28 16.05 -5.32
CA ALA A 273 -0.27 17.35 -5.97
C ALA A 273 0.15 18.47 -5.01
N LEU A 274 1.05 19.34 -5.47
CA LEU A 274 1.53 20.51 -4.76
C LEU A 274 2.20 20.23 -3.39
N LEU A 275 2.42 18.96 -3.02
CA LEU A 275 3.19 18.61 -1.84
C LEU A 275 4.66 18.97 -2.05
N ARG A 276 5.36 19.39 -0.97
CA ARG A 276 6.80 19.60 -0.97
C ARG A 276 7.47 18.65 0.03
N PRO A 277 8.72 18.19 -0.21
CA PRO A 277 9.43 17.25 0.67
C PRO A 277 9.56 17.72 2.12
N ALA A 278 9.74 19.04 2.33
CA ALA A 278 9.90 19.61 3.66
C ALA A 278 8.55 19.82 4.34
N GLY A 279 8.32 19.18 5.48
CA GLY A 279 7.24 19.52 6.42
C GLY A 279 6.10 18.52 6.56
N VAL A 280 6.15 17.36 5.88
CA VAL A 280 5.11 16.32 6.06
C VAL A 280 5.75 15.03 6.60
N PRO A 281 5.26 14.51 7.74
CA PRO A 281 5.72 13.21 8.23
C PRO A 281 5.52 12.11 7.21
N PRO A 282 6.47 11.16 7.02
CA PRO A 282 6.37 10.09 6.01
C PRO A 282 5.05 9.31 6.06
N ARG A 283 4.52 9.04 7.25
CA ARG A 283 3.23 8.37 7.44
C ARG A 283 2.05 9.13 6.82
N VAL A 284 2.08 10.46 6.87
CA VAL A 284 1.05 11.32 6.23
C VAL A 284 1.24 11.30 4.72
N ALA A 285 2.49 11.33 4.25
CA ALA A 285 2.79 11.20 2.82
C ALA A 285 2.28 9.86 2.26
N TRP A 286 2.47 8.75 2.97
CA TRP A 286 1.93 7.44 2.63
C TRP A 286 0.40 7.45 2.54
N PHE A 287 -0.28 8.02 3.53
CA PHE A 287 -1.75 8.09 3.52
C PHE A 287 -2.28 8.97 2.39
N LEU A 288 -1.68 10.15 2.19
CA LEU A 288 -2.04 11.04 1.08
C LEU A 288 -1.78 10.39 -0.28
N HIS A 289 -0.68 9.64 -0.41
CA HIS A 289 -0.39 8.86 -1.61
C HIS A 289 -1.46 7.80 -1.88
N LEU A 290 -1.88 7.02 -0.88
CA LEU A 290 -2.99 6.06 -1.03
C LEU A 290 -4.24 6.74 -1.56
N VAL A 291 -4.65 7.84 -0.92
CA VAL A 291 -5.89 8.57 -1.29
C VAL A 291 -5.77 9.16 -2.70
N THR A 292 -4.63 9.80 -3.02
CA THR A 292 -4.41 10.40 -4.33
C THR A 292 -4.37 9.36 -5.44
N THR A 293 -3.63 8.27 -5.26
CA THR A 293 -3.50 7.23 -6.29
C THR A 293 -4.77 6.42 -6.46
N GLY A 294 -5.54 6.20 -5.37
CA GLY A 294 -6.87 5.61 -5.46
C GLY A 294 -7.84 6.48 -6.28
N ALA A 295 -7.84 7.80 -6.04
CA ALA A 295 -8.63 8.73 -6.84
C ALA A 295 -8.19 8.75 -8.31
N LEU A 296 -6.88 8.74 -8.58
CA LEU A 296 -6.35 8.69 -9.96
C LEU A 296 -6.69 7.38 -10.67
N ALA A 297 -6.62 6.24 -9.97
CA ALA A 297 -7.00 4.93 -10.54
C ALA A 297 -8.50 4.90 -10.88
N THR A 298 -9.35 5.46 -10.00
CA THR A 298 -10.78 5.61 -10.26
C THR A 298 -11.04 6.50 -11.48
N LEU A 299 -10.32 7.63 -11.61
CA LEU A 299 -10.44 8.50 -12.79
C LEU A 299 -9.97 7.80 -14.07
N ALA A 300 -8.87 7.05 -13.99
CA ALA A 300 -8.30 6.31 -15.10
C ALA A 300 -9.31 5.28 -15.65
N GLY A 301 -9.92 4.47 -14.79
CA GLY A 301 -10.99 3.53 -15.18
C GLY A 301 -12.18 4.24 -15.79
N ALA A 302 -12.73 5.22 -15.10
CA ALA A 302 -13.90 5.95 -15.58
C ALA A 302 -13.68 6.62 -16.97
N LEU A 303 -12.44 6.99 -17.31
CA LEU A 303 -12.11 7.51 -18.66
C LEU A 303 -12.21 6.44 -19.74
N GLY A 304 -11.86 5.19 -19.45
CA GLY A 304 -12.06 4.05 -20.36
C GLY A 304 -13.54 3.90 -20.73
N GLY A 305 -14.42 3.83 -19.73
CA GLY A 305 -15.86 3.73 -19.94
C GLY A 305 -16.49 4.90 -20.71
N VAL A 306 -15.97 6.13 -20.52
CA VAL A 306 -16.40 7.31 -21.29
C VAL A 306 -16.01 7.19 -22.77
N LEU A 307 -14.83 6.67 -23.07
CA LEU A 307 -14.31 6.55 -24.44
C LEU A 307 -14.89 5.34 -25.19
N ASP A 308 -15.32 4.30 -24.47
CA ASP A 308 -16.05 3.17 -25.06
C ASP A 308 -17.37 3.62 -25.69
N ARG A 309 -18.03 4.62 -25.13
CA ARG A 309 -19.34 5.14 -25.62
C ARG A 309 -19.37 6.67 -25.65
N PRO A 310 -18.53 7.33 -26.46
CA PRO A 310 -18.29 8.77 -26.39
C PRO A 310 -19.50 9.64 -26.74
N ALA A 311 -20.51 9.10 -27.46
CA ALA A 311 -21.75 9.78 -27.77
C ALA A 311 -22.86 9.62 -26.74
N ARG A 312 -22.67 8.71 -25.72
CA ARG A 312 -23.65 8.48 -24.67
C ARG A 312 -23.53 9.53 -23.57
N ALA A 313 -24.64 10.03 -23.09
CA ALA A 313 -24.64 10.85 -21.88
C ALA A 313 -24.20 9.98 -20.66
N LEU A 314 -23.36 10.55 -19.80
CA LEU A 314 -22.92 9.88 -18.58
C LEU A 314 -24.12 9.59 -17.68
N GLU A 315 -24.15 8.39 -17.13
CA GLU A 315 -25.11 8.05 -16.08
C GLU A 315 -24.79 8.80 -14.77
N PRO A 316 -25.81 9.04 -13.93
CA PRO A 316 -25.59 9.75 -12.66
C PRO A 316 -24.52 9.12 -11.78
N ALA A 317 -24.37 7.79 -11.79
CA ALA A 317 -23.34 7.06 -11.04
C ALA A 317 -21.93 7.31 -11.61
N GLU A 318 -21.77 7.26 -12.93
CA GLU A 318 -20.51 7.55 -13.62
C GLU A 318 -20.06 8.99 -13.35
N LEU A 319 -21.00 9.95 -13.47
CA LEU A 319 -20.72 11.35 -13.18
C LEU A 319 -20.35 11.56 -11.70
N ALA A 320 -21.05 10.93 -10.77
CA ALA A 320 -20.76 11.00 -9.35
C ALA A 320 -19.38 10.42 -9.03
N LEU A 321 -18.99 9.32 -9.69
CA LEU A 321 -17.67 8.70 -9.55
C LEU A 321 -16.56 9.63 -10.02
N LEU A 322 -16.70 10.22 -11.22
CA LEU A 322 -15.73 11.17 -11.78
C LEU A 322 -15.59 12.41 -10.89
N VAL A 323 -16.71 13.05 -10.53
CA VAL A 323 -16.71 14.25 -9.67
C VAL A 323 -16.17 13.92 -8.28
N GLY A 324 -16.56 12.77 -7.72
CA GLY A 324 -16.07 12.30 -6.42
C GLY A 324 -14.56 12.07 -6.42
N ALA A 325 -14.03 11.41 -7.43
CA ALA A 325 -12.59 11.15 -7.56
C ALA A 325 -11.80 12.47 -7.74
N PHE A 326 -12.29 13.40 -8.56
CA PHE A 326 -11.71 14.74 -8.65
C PHE A 326 -11.75 15.50 -7.34
N ALA A 327 -12.87 15.45 -6.64
CA ALA A 327 -13.02 16.11 -5.33
C ALA A 327 -12.02 15.54 -4.30
N VAL A 328 -11.89 14.21 -4.23
CA VAL A 328 -10.93 13.54 -3.35
C VAL A 328 -9.49 13.94 -3.69
N HIS A 329 -9.12 13.94 -4.98
CA HIS A 329 -7.80 14.37 -5.43
C HIS A 329 -7.53 15.85 -5.07
N GLY A 330 -8.50 16.72 -5.31
CA GLY A 330 -8.41 18.15 -4.95
C GLY A 330 -8.33 18.41 -3.45
N LEU A 331 -9.09 17.66 -2.64
CA LEU A 331 -9.03 17.76 -1.18
C LEU A 331 -7.71 17.27 -0.62
N ALA A 332 -7.11 16.21 -1.18
CA ALA A 332 -5.76 15.77 -0.80
C ALA A 332 -4.74 16.87 -1.05
N ALA A 333 -4.80 17.57 -2.18
CA ALA A 333 -3.95 18.71 -2.50
C ALA A 333 -4.20 19.92 -1.58
N ALA A 334 -5.46 20.25 -1.30
CA ALA A 334 -5.87 21.38 -0.45
C ALA A 334 -5.49 21.16 1.03
N GLY A 335 -5.63 19.92 1.55
CA GLY A 335 -5.26 19.56 2.92
C GLY A 335 -3.77 19.83 3.19
N VAL A 336 -2.92 19.61 2.19
CA VAL A 336 -1.49 19.95 2.24
C VAL A 336 -1.28 21.45 2.40
N HIS A 337 -2.10 22.28 1.74
CA HIS A 337 -1.98 23.73 1.81
C HIS A 337 -2.47 24.32 3.15
N ALA A 338 -3.55 23.77 3.71
CA ALA A 338 -4.11 24.22 4.98
C ALA A 338 -3.17 23.92 6.16
N GLY A 339 -2.56 22.73 6.20
CA GLY A 339 -1.58 22.37 7.22
C GLY A 339 -0.33 23.28 7.25
N ARG A 340 0.00 23.93 6.13
CA ARG A 340 1.14 24.88 6.02
C ARG A 340 0.87 26.27 6.57
N ARG A 341 -0.38 26.68 6.68
CA ARG A 341 -0.76 27.99 7.21
C ARG A 341 -0.92 27.97 8.73
N ALA A 342 -0.99 26.78 9.31
CA ALA A 342 -1.20 26.57 10.74
C ALA A 342 0.09 26.21 11.52
N GLY A 343 1.22 26.00 10.86
CA GLY A 343 2.55 25.78 11.45
C GLY A 343 3.53 26.86 11.01
#